data_93a033cc9d2e813255822b2e1ec090f9
#
_entry.id   93a033cc9d2e813255822b2e1ec090f9
#
_cell.length_a   1.000
_cell.length_b   1.000
_cell.length_c   1.000
_cell.angle_alpha   90.00
_cell.angle_beta   90.00
_cell.angle_gamma   90.00
#
_symmetry.space_group_name_H-M   'P 1'
#
loop_
_entity.id
_entity.type
_entity.pdbx_description
1 polymer ?
#
loop_
_entity_poly.entity_id
_entity_poly.type
_entity_poly.pdbx_seq_one_letter_code
_entity_poly.pdbx_strand_id
1 'polypeptide(L)'
;VMRVGRGVAQNNINLRILRNVNIVLPSLERQNEIVRRLSDVESMLSLRQRQAEKLDELVKARFVEMFGDPVRNTKQFPLVELQDLYDVSSSKRVYQDEMVLDGIPFLRISDIVEKSTNDKCTPQCFISQEMYDQLSQKGLTPNVGDILVTSRGTLGLCYEVKPGEKFYFQDGMISWLYNRKDCVINTYLLYAFRLPGIRKQIDGSNDGSTVSYLSIARLKRLKIELPPLALQTEFS
;
A
#
# COMPACT_ATOMS: atom_id res chain seq x y z
N VAL A 1 -18.16 28.46 6.83
CA VAL A 1 -18.17 28.32 8.30
C VAL A 1 -16.74 28.46 8.85
N MET A 2 -15.71 27.96 8.19
CA MET A 2 -14.28 28.07 8.65
C MET A 2 -13.72 29.51 8.72
N ARG A 3 -14.34 30.52 8.08
CA ARG A 3 -13.86 31.92 8.07
C ARG A 3 -14.36 32.78 9.24
N VAL A 4 -15.19 32.25 10.15
CA VAL A 4 -15.88 33.05 11.17
C VAL A 4 -15.40 32.79 12.61
N GLY A 5 -14.45 31.85 12.80
CA GLY A 5 -13.86 31.57 14.12
C GLY A 5 -12.77 32.56 14.50
N ARG A 6 -12.92 33.27 15.62
CA ARG A 6 -11.89 34.10 16.26
C ARG A 6 -11.55 33.51 17.62
N GLY A 7 -10.30 33.07 17.84
CA GLY A 7 -9.83 32.60 19.13
C GLY A 7 -8.48 31.94 19.13
N VAL A 8 -7.76 32.04 20.21
CA VAL A 8 -6.31 31.80 20.38
C VAL A 8 -5.98 30.32 20.58
N ALA A 9 -6.71 29.30 20.44
CA ALA A 9 -6.32 27.87 20.48
C ALA A 9 -7.41 26.89 19.99
N GLN A 10 -8.69 27.26 19.97
CA GLN A 10 -9.77 26.44 19.40
C GLN A 10 -10.78 27.35 18.71
N ASN A 11 -11.08 27.07 17.43
CA ASN A 11 -12.16 27.75 16.71
C ASN A 11 -13.51 27.28 17.24
N ASN A 12 -14.07 28.00 18.20
CA ASN A 12 -15.40 27.71 18.75
C ASN A 12 -16.49 28.45 17.99
N ILE A 13 -17.49 27.74 17.51
CA ILE A 13 -18.71 28.29 16.94
C ILE A 13 -19.72 28.44 18.09
N ASN A 14 -19.99 29.67 18.51
CA ASN A 14 -21.01 29.94 19.52
C ASN A 14 -22.41 30.15 18.90
N LEU A 15 -23.45 30.12 19.73
CA LEU A 15 -24.84 30.28 19.29
C LEU A 15 -25.10 31.58 18.52
N ARG A 16 -24.40 32.66 18.85
CA ARG A 16 -24.53 33.94 18.16
C ARG A 16 -24.02 33.87 16.72
N ILE A 17 -22.87 33.20 16.51
CA ILE A 17 -22.30 32.96 15.17
C ILE A 17 -23.25 32.06 14.38
N LEU A 18 -23.76 31.01 15.00
CA LEU A 18 -24.65 30.03 14.34
C LEU A 18 -25.96 30.67 13.88
N ARG A 19 -26.56 31.55 14.71
CA ARG A 19 -27.81 32.27 14.37
C ARG A 19 -27.65 33.25 13.21
N ASN A 20 -26.45 33.74 12.96
CA ASN A 20 -26.16 34.71 11.90
C ASN A 20 -25.62 34.06 10.62
N VAL A 21 -25.60 32.72 10.52
CA VAL A 21 -25.22 32.04 9.28
C VAL A 21 -26.39 32.12 8.29
N ASN A 22 -26.15 32.83 7.20
CA ASN A 22 -27.12 32.88 6.11
C ASN A 22 -27.06 31.56 5.30
N ILE A 23 -28.20 30.91 5.15
CA ILE A 23 -28.38 29.70 4.36
C ILE A 23 -29.26 30.03 3.17
N VAL A 24 -28.81 29.68 1.97
CA VAL A 24 -29.63 29.73 0.78
C VAL A 24 -30.64 28.58 0.86
N LEU A 25 -31.92 28.90 0.94
CA LEU A 25 -33.00 27.92 1.06
C LEU A 25 -33.73 27.80 -0.30
N PRO A 26 -33.48 26.71 -1.07
CA PRO A 26 -34.21 26.45 -2.32
C PRO A 26 -35.68 26.14 -2.04
N SER A 27 -36.53 26.13 -3.08
CA SER A 27 -37.91 25.65 -2.97
C SER A 27 -37.93 24.20 -2.46
N LEU A 28 -39.03 23.79 -1.78
CA LEU A 28 -39.20 22.41 -1.31
C LEU A 28 -39.05 21.37 -2.41
N GLU A 29 -39.58 21.67 -3.58
CA GLU A 29 -39.42 20.81 -4.77
C GLU A 29 -37.95 20.59 -5.11
N ARG A 30 -37.16 21.67 -5.14
CA ARG A 30 -35.71 21.61 -5.42
C ARG A 30 -34.95 20.91 -4.29
N GLN A 31 -35.34 21.09 -3.05
CA GLN A 31 -34.77 20.35 -1.91
C GLN A 31 -35.00 18.84 -2.07
N ASN A 32 -36.22 18.43 -2.37
CA ASN A 32 -36.56 17.03 -2.59
C ASN A 32 -35.81 16.42 -3.78
N GLU A 33 -35.66 17.18 -4.87
CA GLU A 33 -34.85 16.72 -6.00
C GLU A 33 -33.38 16.51 -5.60
N ILE A 34 -32.79 17.44 -4.84
CA ILE A 34 -31.39 17.33 -4.36
C ILE A 34 -31.25 16.12 -3.44
N VAL A 35 -32.15 15.95 -2.48
CA VAL A 35 -32.13 14.82 -1.54
C VAL A 35 -32.21 13.49 -2.31
N ARG A 36 -33.13 13.38 -3.27
CA ARG A 36 -33.25 12.15 -4.08
C ARG A 36 -31.96 11.84 -4.82
N ARG A 37 -31.38 12.83 -5.51
CA ARG A 37 -30.12 12.63 -6.26
C ARG A 37 -28.97 12.23 -5.34
N LEU A 38 -28.85 12.85 -4.16
CA LEU A 38 -27.83 12.49 -3.19
C LEU A 38 -28.03 11.07 -2.65
N SER A 39 -29.27 10.70 -2.32
CA SER A 39 -29.58 9.33 -1.86
C SER A 39 -29.32 8.28 -2.94
N ASP A 40 -29.59 8.59 -4.22
CA ASP A 40 -29.25 7.69 -5.34
C ASP A 40 -27.73 7.50 -5.45
N VAL A 41 -26.94 8.57 -5.31
CA VAL A 41 -25.47 8.50 -5.34
C VAL A 41 -24.94 7.71 -4.12
N GLU A 42 -25.43 7.98 -2.92
CA GLU A 42 -25.05 7.23 -1.71
C GLU A 42 -25.37 5.74 -1.84
N SER A 43 -26.53 5.41 -2.40
CA SER A 43 -26.93 4.02 -2.68
C SER A 43 -25.97 3.35 -3.67
N MET A 44 -25.62 4.04 -4.76
CA MET A 44 -24.63 3.53 -5.74
C MET A 44 -23.25 3.33 -5.12
N LEU A 45 -22.77 4.25 -4.31
CA LEU A 45 -21.49 4.11 -3.60
C LEU A 45 -21.50 2.90 -2.67
N SER A 46 -22.58 2.75 -1.89
CA SER A 46 -22.75 1.58 -0.99
C SER A 46 -22.77 0.26 -1.76
N LEU A 47 -23.47 0.20 -2.90
CA LEU A 47 -23.49 -1.00 -3.76
C LEU A 47 -22.11 -1.31 -4.33
N ARG A 48 -21.37 -0.31 -4.80
CA ARG A 48 -20.00 -0.48 -5.31
C ARG A 48 -19.05 -0.99 -4.23
N GLN A 49 -19.16 -0.43 -3.03
CA GLN A 49 -18.36 -0.90 -1.90
C GLN A 49 -18.63 -2.38 -1.60
N ARG A 50 -19.90 -2.79 -1.52
CA ARG A 50 -20.28 -4.19 -1.31
C ARG A 50 -19.81 -5.11 -2.43
N GLN A 51 -19.84 -4.63 -3.69
CA GLN A 51 -19.32 -5.40 -4.82
C GLN A 51 -17.82 -5.64 -4.68
N ALA A 52 -17.03 -4.60 -4.31
CA ALA A 52 -15.59 -4.74 -4.09
C ALA A 52 -15.29 -5.73 -2.97
N GLU A 53 -16.00 -5.63 -1.83
CA GLU A 53 -15.85 -6.56 -0.70
C GLU A 53 -16.14 -8.01 -1.12
N LYS A 54 -17.21 -8.23 -1.90
CA LYS A 54 -17.54 -9.57 -2.39
C LYS A 54 -16.52 -10.14 -3.40
N LEU A 55 -15.94 -9.29 -4.23
CA LEU A 55 -14.84 -9.71 -5.11
C LEU A 55 -13.63 -10.12 -4.30
N ASP A 56 -13.26 -9.36 -3.26
CA ASP A 56 -12.17 -9.72 -2.35
C ASP A 56 -12.42 -11.06 -1.64
N GLU A 57 -13.66 -11.31 -1.19
CA GLU A 57 -14.07 -12.59 -0.60
C GLU A 57 -13.93 -13.74 -1.59
N LEU A 58 -14.35 -13.56 -2.86
CA LEU A 58 -14.24 -14.57 -3.91
C LEU A 58 -12.77 -14.91 -4.20
N VAL A 59 -11.91 -13.92 -4.32
CA VAL A 59 -10.49 -14.15 -4.59
C VAL A 59 -9.83 -14.86 -3.40
N LYS A 60 -10.17 -14.50 -2.15
CA LYS A 60 -9.73 -15.23 -0.95
C LYS A 60 -10.19 -16.67 -0.95
N ALA A 61 -11.47 -16.92 -1.27
CA ALA A 61 -12.01 -18.27 -1.36
C ALA A 61 -11.30 -19.08 -2.44
N ARG A 62 -11.07 -18.50 -3.63
CA ARG A 62 -10.32 -19.15 -4.71
C ARG A 62 -8.90 -19.49 -4.30
N PHE A 63 -8.22 -18.56 -3.61
CA PHE A 63 -6.88 -18.81 -3.09
C PHE A 63 -6.87 -20.02 -2.15
N VAL A 64 -7.79 -20.07 -1.18
CA VAL A 64 -7.87 -21.19 -0.21
C VAL A 64 -8.25 -22.50 -0.91
N GLU A 65 -9.12 -22.49 -1.90
CA GLU A 65 -9.46 -23.66 -2.71
C GLU A 65 -8.22 -24.22 -3.42
N MET A 66 -7.45 -23.36 -4.07
CA MET A 66 -6.28 -23.76 -4.86
C MET A 66 -5.08 -24.12 -3.99
N PHE A 67 -4.78 -23.30 -2.98
CA PHE A 67 -3.55 -23.41 -2.20
C PHE A 67 -3.74 -23.97 -0.78
N GLY A 68 -4.97 -24.10 -0.31
CA GLY A 68 -5.28 -24.61 1.03
C GLY A 68 -5.26 -23.53 2.10
N ASP A 69 -5.33 -23.95 3.36
CA ASP A 69 -5.29 -23.06 4.53
C ASP A 69 -3.87 -22.49 4.67
N PRO A 70 -3.69 -21.17 4.51
CA PRO A 70 -2.37 -20.53 4.53
C PRO A 70 -1.70 -20.51 5.92
N VAL A 71 -2.42 -20.92 6.98
CA VAL A 71 -1.86 -21.04 8.35
C VAL A 71 -1.37 -22.46 8.61
N ARG A 72 -2.06 -23.46 8.05
CA ARG A 72 -1.84 -24.89 8.34
C ARG A 72 -1.11 -25.64 7.25
N ASN A 73 -0.85 -25.01 6.11
CA ASN A 73 -0.28 -25.65 4.92
C ASN A 73 -0.95 -27.00 4.60
N THR A 74 -2.26 -26.97 4.47
CA THR A 74 -3.06 -28.21 4.30
C THR A 74 -2.75 -28.97 3.01
N LYS A 75 -2.19 -28.30 2.02
CA LYS A 75 -1.73 -28.91 0.75
C LYS A 75 -0.28 -29.42 0.83
N GLN A 76 0.41 -29.19 1.94
CA GLN A 76 1.79 -29.61 2.18
C GLN A 76 2.79 -29.12 1.14
N PHE A 77 2.62 -27.90 0.65
CA PHE A 77 3.60 -27.28 -0.23
C PHE A 77 4.93 -27.05 0.47
N PRO A 78 6.06 -27.10 -0.25
CA PRO A 78 7.36 -26.77 0.33
C PRO A 78 7.36 -25.38 0.96
N LEU A 79 7.93 -25.26 2.17
CA LEU A 79 8.17 -23.99 2.83
C LEU A 79 9.58 -23.52 2.49
N VAL A 80 9.69 -22.39 1.85
CA VAL A 80 10.97 -21.77 1.47
C VAL A 80 11.12 -20.41 2.14
N GLU A 81 12.32 -19.91 2.31
CA GLU A 81 12.53 -18.56 2.80
C GLU A 81 12.37 -17.54 1.67
N LEU A 82 11.88 -16.35 1.99
CA LEU A 82 11.67 -15.30 0.99
C LEU A 82 12.98 -14.96 0.26
N GLN A 83 14.14 -15.03 0.95
CA GLN A 83 15.46 -14.84 0.33
C GLN A 83 15.84 -15.90 -0.70
N ASP A 84 15.18 -17.05 -0.71
CA ASP A 84 15.37 -18.09 -1.73
C ASP A 84 14.61 -17.75 -3.01
N LEU A 85 13.63 -16.84 -2.93
CA LEU A 85 12.75 -16.42 -4.02
C LEU A 85 13.12 -15.05 -4.62
N TYR A 86 13.66 -14.15 -3.79
CA TYR A 86 14.04 -12.78 -4.15
C TYR A 86 15.31 -12.37 -3.44
N ASP A 87 16.10 -11.52 -4.08
CA ASP A 87 17.06 -10.72 -3.34
C ASP A 87 16.33 -9.66 -2.53
N VAL A 88 16.78 -9.44 -1.29
CA VAL A 88 16.10 -8.52 -0.36
C VAL A 88 17.09 -7.48 0.13
N SER A 89 16.80 -6.21 -0.13
CA SER A 89 17.61 -5.06 0.26
C SER A 89 16.73 -3.85 0.63
N SER A 90 17.34 -2.67 0.68
CA SER A 90 16.70 -1.36 0.73
C SER A 90 17.42 -0.43 -0.25
N SER A 91 16.86 0.75 -0.48
CA SER A 91 17.50 1.79 -1.26
C SER A 91 18.77 2.33 -0.56
N LYS A 92 19.60 3.03 -1.30
CA LYS A 92 20.63 3.88 -0.73
C LYS A 92 20.00 5.14 -0.16
N ARG A 93 20.50 5.56 1.00
CA ARG A 93 20.02 6.81 1.65
C ARG A 93 20.24 8.03 0.76
N VAL A 94 19.21 8.84 0.68
CA VAL A 94 19.24 10.19 0.11
C VAL A 94 18.96 11.17 1.26
N TYR A 95 19.81 12.17 1.41
CA TYR A 95 19.69 13.18 2.46
C TYR A 95 18.81 14.34 1.98
N GLN A 96 18.32 15.13 2.94
CA GLN A 96 17.38 16.22 2.65
C GLN A 96 17.99 17.33 1.78
N ASP A 97 19.27 17.58 1.93
CA ASP A 97 20.06 18.55 1.12
C ASP A 97 20.34 18.06 -0.32
N GLU A 98 20.15 16.78 -0.58
CA GLU A 98 20.24 16.19 -1.92
C GLU A 98 18.91 16.19 -2.68
N MET A 99 17.82 16.61 -2.00
CA MET A 99 16.49 16.70 -2.62
C MET A 99 16.33 18.00 -3.40
N VAL A 100 15.53 17.92 -4.47
CA VAL A 100 15.23 19.06 -5.34
C VAL A 100 13.73 19.38 -5.32
N LEU A 101 13.35 20.58 -5.82
CA LEU A 101 11.94 21.01 -5.88
C LEU A 101 11.14 20.29 -6.97
N ASP A 102 11.81 19.86 -8.04
CA ASP A 102 11.21 19.15 -9.16
C ASP A 102 12.22 18.17 -9.77
N GLY A 103 11.75 17.03 -10.26
CA GLY A 103 12.63 16.00 -10.83
C GLY A 103 12.01 14.59 -10.79
N ILE A 104 12.82 13.59 -10.48
CA ILE A 104 12.37 12.21 -10.32
C ILE A 104 11.70 12.05 -8.95
N PRO A 105 10.46 11.52 -8.87
CA PRO A 105 9.76 11.29 -7.62
C PRO A 105 10.60 10.47 -6.62
N PHE A 106 10.68 10.97 -5.38
CA PHE A 106 11.23 10.25 -4.25
C PHE A 106 10.08 9.80 -3.33
N LEU A 107 9.75 8.52 -3.39
CA LEU A 107 8.62 7.96 -2.67
C LEU A 107 8.97 7.68 -1.20
N ARG A 108 8.21 8.27 -0.31
CA ARG A 108 8.21 7.95 1.12
C ARG A 108 7.26 6.78 1.38
N ILE A 109 7.30 6.27 2.60
CA ILE A 109 6.41 5.17 3.01
C ILE A 109 4.92 5.53 2.84
N SER A 110 4.51 6.79 3.09
CA SER A 110 3.15 7.27 2.86
C SER A 110 2.72 7.14 1.40
N ASP A 111 3.63 7.46 0.47
CA ASP A 111 3.37 7.41 -0.96
C ASP A 111 3.21 5.96 -1.43
N ILE A 112 4.01 5.03 -0.88
CA ILE A 112 3.86 3.59 -1.16
C ILE A 112 2.53 3.05 -0.62
N VAL A 113 2.12 3.46 0.58
CA VAL A 113 0.80 3.09 1.13
C VAL A 113 -0.32 3.60 0.23
N GLU A 114 -0.24 4.85 -0.22
CA GLU A 114 -1.24 5.45 -1.11
C GLU A 114 -1.27 4.74 -2.47
N LYS A 115 -0.12 4.49 -3.09
CA LYS A 115 -0.01 3.73 -4.35
C LYS A 115 -0.57 2.31 -4.24
N SER A 116 -0.31 1.63 -3.14
CA SER A 116 -0.81 0.27 -2.91
C SER A 116 -2.33 0.20 -2.76
N THR A 117 -2.97 1.30 -2.35
CA THR A 117 -4.41 1.38 -2.10
C THR A 117 -5.16 1.96 -3.29
N ASN A 118 -4.63 3.04 -3.87
CA ASN A 118 -5.33 3.87 -4.86
C ASN A 118 -4.69 3.80 -6.25
N ASP A 119 -3.60 3.06 -6.40
CA ASP A 119 -2.78 2.98 -7.62
C ASP A 119 -2.15 4.31 -8.06
N LYS A 120 -2.28 5.36 -7.25
CA LYS A 120 -1.76 6.71 -7.50
C LYS A 120 -1.27 7.31 -6.19
N CYS A 121 -0.26 8.16 -6.28
CA CYS A 121 0.16 9.05 -5.21
C CYS A 121 0.57 10.41 -5.80
N THR A 122 0.68 11.43 -4.95
CA THR A 122 1.18 12.75 -5.31
C THR A 122 2.46 13.00 -4.52
N PRO A 123 3.63 12.58 -5.04
CA PRO A 123 4.90 12.73 -4.34
C PRO A 123 5.20 14.20 -4.04
N GLN A 124 5.72 14.46 -2.85
CA GLN A 124 6.12 15.80 -2.39
C GLN A 124 7.64 15.98 -2.37
N CYS A 125 8.40 14.94 -2.69
CA CYS A 125 9.85 14.93 -2.66
C CYS A 125 10.39 14.41 -3.98
N PHE A 126 11.52 14.99 -4.41
CA PHE A 126 12.13 14.65 -5.69
C PHE A 126 13.66 14.60 -5.56
N ILE A 127 14.29 13.81 -6.40
CA ILE A 127 15.74 13.80 -6.63
C ILE A 127 16.04 14.28 -8.04
N SER A 128 17.27 14.75 -8.27
CA SER A 128 17.67 15.17 -9.61
C SER A 128 17.75 14.00 -10.58
N GLN A 129 17.52 14.27 -11.87
CA GLN A 129 17.68 13.28 -12.92
C GLN A 129 19.12 12.70 -12.92
N GLU A 130 20.13 13.54 -12.70
CA GLU A 130 21.53 13.13 -12.64
C GLU A 130 21.78 12.12 -11.50
N MET A 131 21.25 12.39 -10.29
CA MET A 131 21.35 11.46 -9.17
C MET A 131 20.66 10.14 -9.48
N TYR A 132 19.47 10.17 -10.05
CA TYR A 132 18.74 8.97 -10.44
C TYR A 132 19.55 8.13 -11.43
N ASP A 133 20.14 8.76 -12.46
CA ASP A 133 20.93 8.08 -13.48
C ASP A 133 22.20 7.44 -12.89
N GLN A 134 22.87 8.10 -11.95
CA GLN A 134 24.02 7.54 -11.23
C GLN A 134 23.61 6.32 -10.37
N LEU A 135 22.43 6.37 -9.72
CA LEU A 135 21.91 5.24 -8.94
C LEU A 135 21.51 4.09 -9.86
N SER A 136 20.89 4.39 -11.00
CA SER A 136 20.47 3.42 -11.99
C SER A 136 21.66 2.68 -12.62
N GLN A 137 22.74 3.38 -12.97
CA GLN A 137 23.99 2.78 -13.47
C GLN A 137 24.60 1.79 -12.47
N LYS A 138 24.36 1.98 -11.18
CA LYS A 138 24.82 1.09 -10.11
C LYS A 138 23.83 -0.03 -9.77
N GLY A 139 22.71 -0.14 -10.50
CA GLY A 139 21.67 -1.13 -10.22
C GLY A 139 20.92 -0.89 -8.90
N LEU A 140 20.85 0.37 -8.44
CA LEU A 140 20.25 0.73 -7.16
C LEU A 140 18.83 1.34 -7.30
N THR A 141 18.26 1.33 -8.49
CA THR A 141 16.88 1.78 -8.76
C THR A 141 15.97 0.58 -8.98
N PRO A 142 14.70 0.65 -8.58
CA PRO A 142 13.78 -0.44 -8.79
C PRO A 142 13.43 -0.59 -10.28
N ASN A 143 13.25 -1.83 -10.72
CA ASN A 143 12.82 -2.20 -12.05
C ASN A 143 11.36 -2.64 -12.07
N VAL A 144 10.76 -2.69 -13.26
CA VAL A 144 9.42 -3.24 -13.45
C VAL A 144 9.36 -4.68 -12.93
N GLY A 145 8.36 -4.98 -12.11
CA GLY A 145 8.18 -6.27 -11.47
C GLY A 145 8.91 -6.43 -10.13
N ASP A 146 9.75 -5.48 -9.72
CA ASP A 146 10.28 -5.46 -8.36
C ASP A 146 9.17 -5.13 -7.36
N ILE A 147 9.30 -5.62 -6.12
CA ILE A 147 8.29 -5.40 -5.09
C ILE A 147 8.87 -4.55 -3.95
N LEU A 148 8.20 -3.47 -3.63
CA LEU A 148 8.48 -2.64 -2.46
C LEU A 148 7.59 -3.08 -1.29
N VAL A 149 8.19 -3.26 -0.12
CA VAL A 149 7.51 -3.74 1.10
C VAL A 149 7.67 -2.72 2.21
N THR A 150 6.57 -2.27 2.81
CA THR A 150 6.62 -1.31 3.92
C THR A 150 7.18 -1.98 5.18
N SER A 151 8.19 -1.35 5.77
CA SER A 151 8.93 -1.86 6.94
C SER A 151 8.59 -1.16 8.24
N ARG A 152 7.75 -0.09 8.20
CA ARG A 152 7.22 0.65 9.36
C ARG A 152 5.78 1.08 9.12
N GLY A 153 5.08 1.48 10.17
CA GLY A 153 3.65 1.84 10.12
C GLY A 153 2.80 0.63 9.75
N THR A 154 2.19 0.61 8.59
CA THR A 154 1.49 -0.56 8.05
C THR A 154 2.52 -1.56 7.53
N LEU A 155 2.96 -2.50 8.37
CA LEU A 155 4.01 -3.46 8.03
C LEU A 155 3.59 -4.42 6.92
N GLY A 156 4.53 -4.73 6.01
CA GLY A 156 4.35 -5.79 5.01
C GLY A 156 3.31 -5.47 3.93
N LEU A 157 2.97 -4.20 3.73
CA LEU A 157 2.20 -3.79 2.56
C LEU A 157 3.13 -3.83 1.36
N CYS A 158 2.69 -4.48 0.29
CA CYS A 158 3.48 -4.69 -0.91
C CYS A 158 2.99 -3.81 -2.06
N TYR A 159 3.93 -3.27 -2.83
CA TYR A 159 3.69 -2.55 -4.07
C TYR A 159 4.61 -3.09 -5.17
N GLU A 160 4.05 -3.59 -6.26
CA GLU A 160 4.81 -4.01 -7.44
C GLU A 160 5.03 -2.84 -8.39
N VAL A 161 6.27 -2.65 -8.81
CA VAL A 161 6.66 -1.58 -9.75
C VAL A 161 6.07 -1.86 -11.12
N LYS A 162 5.30 -0.91 -11.64
CA LYS A 162 4.55 -1.05 -12.90
C LYS A 162 5.34 -0.53 -14.11
N PRO A 163 5.00 -0.99 -15.32
CA PRO A 163 5.57 -0.45 -16.54
C PRO A 163 5.37 1.07 -16.65
N GLY A 164 6.44 1.76 -17.06
CA GLY A 164 6.43 3.23 -17.22
C GLY A 164 6.67 4.03 -15.95
N GLU A 165 6.78 3.38 -14.79
CA GLU A 165 7.11 4.07 -13.55
C GLU A 165 8.60 4.36 -13.44
N LYS A 166 8.92 5.58 -13.01
CA LYS A 166 10.28 6.05 -12.75
C LYS A 166 10.28 6.83 -11.44
N PHE A 167 10.90 6.27 -10.40
CA PHE A 167 10.99 6.87 -9.07
C PHE A 167 12.16 6.30 -8.29
N TYR A 168 12.52 6.93 -7.19
CA TYR A 168 13.38 6.39 -6.15
C TYR A 168 12.58 6.30 -4.84
N PHE A 169 13.10 5.65 -3.80
CA PHE A 169 12.32 5.40 -2.58
C PHE A 169 13.15 5.49 -1.30
N GLN A 170 12.47 5.71 -0.19
CA GLN A 170 13.05 5.97 1.12
C GLN A 170 13.72 4.72 1.72
N ASP A 171 14.99 4.86 2.11
CA ASP A 171 15.74 3.83 2.83
C ASP A 171 15.21 3.59 4.25
N GLY A 172 15.45 2.38 4.77
CA GLY A 172 15.11 2.01 6.16
C GLY A 172 13.63 1.96 6.51
N MET A 173 12.74 2.48 5.66
CA MET A 173 11.29 2.46 5.82
C MET A 173 10.61 1.51 4.84
N ILE A 174 11.29 1.25 3.72
CA ILE A 174 10.82 0.43 2.61
C ILE A 174 11.91 -0.58 2.31
N SER A 175 11.55 -1.86 2.28
CA SER A 175 12.38 -2.95 1.80
C SER A 175 12.09 -3.22 0.33
N TRP A 176 13.07 -3.75 -0.39
CA TRP A 176 13.04 -3.98 -1.82
C TRP A 176 13.30 -5.45 -2.13
N LEU A 177 12.37 -6.09 -2.83
CA LEU A 177 12.47 -7.44 -3.36
C LEU A 177 12.72 -7.32 -4.86
N TYR A 178 13.84 -7.90 -5.33
CA TYR A 178 14.28 -7.83 -6.71
C TYR A 178 14.94 -9.16 -7.13
N ASN A 179 15.39 -9.29 -8.37
CA ASN A 179 15.96 -10.54 -8.88
C ASN A 179 15.10 -11.76 -8.59
N ARG A 180 13.80 -11.64 -8.90
CA ARG A 180 12.80 -12.69 -8.72
C ARG A 180 13.25 -14.00 -9.38
N LYS A 181 13.14 -15.12 -8.67
CA LYS A 181 13.39 -16.46 -9.23
C LYS A 181 12.20 -16.92 -10.08
N ASP A 182 12.46 -17.76 -11.07
CA ASP A 182 11.44 -18.22 -12.02
C ASP A 182 10.40 -19.18 -11.41
N CYS A 183 10.61 -19.67 -10.19
CA CYS A 183 9.69 -20.56 -9.47
C CYS A 183 8.55 -19.84 -8.75
N VAL A 184 8.52 -18.51 -8.73
CA VAL A 184 7.50 -17.70 -8.06
C VAL A 184 6.92 -16.64 -8.99
N ILE A 185 5.60 -16.39 -8.87
CA ILE A 185 4.88 -15.33 -9.58
C ILE A 185 4.54 -14.22 -8.58
N ASN A 186 4.73 -12.96 -8.98
CA ASN A 186 4.45 -11.81 -8.12
C ASN A 186 3.01 -11.78 -7.62
N THR A 187 2.02 -12.01 -8.49
CA THR A 187 0.59 -12.03 -8.12
C THR A 187 0.34 -12.99 -6.95
N TYR A 188 0.91 -14.21 -7.00
CA TYR A 188 0.81 -15.17 -5.90
C TYR A 188 1.42 -14.62 -4.62
N LEU A 189 2.65 -14.10 -4.67
CA LEU A 189 3.36 -13.57 -3.49
C LEU A 189 2.61 -12.38 -2.88
N LEU A 190 2.17 -11.42 -3.68
CA LEU A 190 1.42 -10.25 -3.24
C LEU A 190 0.13 -10.65 -2.50
N TYR A 191 -0.50 -11.71 -2.96
CA TYR A 191 -1.68 -12.26 -2.30
C TYR A 191 -1.31 -12.98 -1.00
N ALA A 192 -0.26 -13.79 -1.00
CA ALA A 192 0.23 -14.50 0.19
C ALA A 192 0.57 -13.54 1.34
N PHE A 193 1.13 -12.36 1.03
CA PHE A 193 1.44 -11.32 2.04
C PHE A 193 0.20 -10.77 2.75
N ARG A 194 -0.99 -10.86 2.16
CA ARG A 194 -2.27 -10.41 2.75
C ARG A 194 -2.88 -11.45 3.68
N LEU A 195 -2.41 -12.71 3.61
CA LEU A 195 -3.03 -13.83 4.31
C LEU A 195 -2.53 -13.99 5.75
N PRO A 196 -3.35 -14.59 6.62
CA PRO A 196 -3.03 -14.75 8.04
C PRO A 196 -1.70 -15.45 8.32
N GLY A 197 -1.28 -16.41 7.47
CA GLY A 197 -0.03 -17.15 7.63
C GLY A 197 1.22 -16.26 7.62
N ILE A 198 1.32 -15.40 6.59
CA ILE A 198 2.41 -14.42 6.49
C ILE A 198 2.20 -13.26 7.47
N ARG A 199 0.96 -12.75 7.60
CA ARG A 199 0.63 -11.68 8.55
C ARG A 199 1.05 -12.03 9.97
N LYS A 200 0.77 -13.24 10.43
CA LYS A 200 1.20 -13.73 11.76
C LYS A 200 2.72 -13.71 11.92
N GLN A 201 3.48 -14.06 10.89
CA GLN A 201 4.93 -13.98 10.91
C GLN A 201 5.42 -12.53 10.96
N ILE A 202 4.74 -11.60 10.27
CA ILE A 202 5.07 -10.17 10.28
C ILE A 202 4.70 -9.52 11.61
N ASP A 203 3.54 -9.82 12.18
CA ASP A 203 2.99 -9.15 13.36
C ASP A 203 3.44 -9.81 14.67
N GLY A 204 3.69 -11.12 14.67
CA GLY A 204 3.87 -11.96 15.87
C GLY A 204 5.21 -11.86 16.59
N SER A 205 6.14 -11.01 16.17
CA SER A 205 7.47 -10.87 16.79
C SER A 205 7.74 -9.44 17.28
N ASN A 206 6.71 -8.75 17.76
CA ASN A 206 6.90 -7.48 18.47
C ASN A 206 7.36 -7.77 19.90
N ASP A 207 8.62 -8.21 20.07
CA ASP A 207 9.25 -8.34 21.37
C ASP A 207 9.45 -6.94 21.98
N GLY A 208 8.43 -6.45 22.69
CA GLY A 208 8.57 -5.35 23.67
C GLY A 208 8.94 -3.96 23.15
N SER A 209 9.09 -3.74 21.84
CA SER A 209 9.39 -2.40 21.33
C SER A 209 8.09 -1.63 21.01
N THR A 210 8.04 -0.36 21.41
CA THR A 210 6.88 0.53 21.22
C THR A 210 6.58 0.81 19.74
N VAL A 211 7.49 0.49 18.82
CA VAL A 211 7.35 0.71 17.37
C VAL A 211 7.65 -0.58 16.62
N SER A 212 6.64 -1.12 15.97
CA SER A 212 6.77 -2.30 15.13
C SER A 212 7.65 -2.01 13.90
N TYR A 213 8.66 -2.88 13.68
CA TYR A 213 9.59 -2.77 12.54
C TYR A 213 9.84 -4.13 11.89
N LEU A 214 9.68 -4.19 10.58
CA LEU A 214 10.01 -5.35 9.76
C LEU A 214 11.43 -5.19 9.20
N SER A 215 12.43 -5.74 9.88
CA SER A 215 13.82 -5.68 9.42
C SER A 215 14.03 -6.52 8.15
N ILE A 216 15.05 -6.14 7.35
CA ILE A 216 15.47 -6.91 6.17
C ILE A 216 15.80 -8.37 6.54
N ALA A 217 16.51 -8.57 7.66
CA ALA A 217 16.86 -9.91 8.12
C ALA A 217 15.63 -10.77 8.44
N ARG A 218 14.60 -10.15 9.01
CA ARG A 218 13.33 -10.81 9.30
C ARG A 218 12.52 -11.06 8.03
N LEU A 219 12.47 -10.09 7.13
CA LEU A 219 11.80 -10.23 5.84
C LEU A 219 12.40 -11.38 5.04
N LYS A 220 13.74 -11.51 4.99
CA LYS A 220 14.47 -12.61 4.34
C LYS A 220 14.02 -14.00 4.84
N ARG A 221 13.75 -14.13 6.14
CA ARG A 221 13.40 -15.40 6.79
C ARG A 221 11.90 -15.72 6.81
N LEU A 222 11.05 -14.90 6.21
CA LEU A 222 9.63 -15.23 6.10
C LEU A 222 9.46 -16.55 5.36
N LYS A 223 8.72 -17.47 5.95
CA LYS A 223 8.41 -18.77 5.36
C LYS A 223 7.22 -18.63 4.42
N ILE A 224 7.47 -18.92 3.16
CA ILE A 224 6.50 -18.84 2.07
C ILE A 224 6.18 -20.26 1.63
N GLU A 225 4.91 -20.62 1.57
CA GLU A 225 4.48 -21.85 0.88
C GLU A 225 4.73 -21.65 -0.61
N LEU A 226 5.39 -22.61 -1.28
CA LEU A 226 5.72 -22.52 -2.69
C LEU A 226 4.95 -23.61 -3.47
N PRO A 227 3.75 -23.29 -3.97
CA PRO A 227 3.03 -24.19 -4.84
C PRO A 227 3.69 -24.32 -6.23
N PRO A 228 3.38 -25.39 -7.00
CA PRO A 228 3.86 -25.51 -8.37
C PRO A 228 3.54 -24.27 -9.22
N LEU A 229 4.45 -23.89 -10.10
CA LEU A 229 4.31 -22.68 -10.94
C LEU A 229 3.03 -22.70 -11.77
N ALA A 230 2.59 -23.88 -12.24
CA ALA A 230 1.33 -24.03 -12.98
C ALA A 230 0.11 -23.57 -12.18
N LEU A 231 0.04 -23.89 -10.88
CA LEU A 231 -1.04 -23.43 -10.01
C LEU A 231 -0.96 -21.92 -9.74
N GLN A 232 0.26 -21.38 -9.59
CA GLN A 232 0.45 -19.93 -9.42
C GLN A 232 -0.01 -19.17 -10.68
N THR A 233 0.30 -19.73 -11.88
CA THR A 233 -0.13 -19.15 -13.16
C THR A 233 -1.65 -19.22 -13.34
N GLU A 234 -2.30 -20.31 -12.92
CA GLU A 234 -3.77 -20.42 -12.98
C GLU A 234 -4.48 -19.40 -12.09
N PHE A 235 -3.85 -19.01 -10.97
CA PHE A 235 -4.39 -18.00 -10.07
C PHE A 235 -4.13 -16.57 -10.57
N SER A 236 -3.10 -16.33 -11.37
CA SER A 236 -2.62 -15.02 -11.83
C SER A 236 -3.47 -14.43 -12.94
#